data_37acfa72c77fbf4ea0a5d0faf401d70e
#
_entry.id   37acfa72c77fbf4ea0a5d0faf401d70e
#
_cell.length_a   1.000
_cell.length_b   1.000
_cell.length_c   1.000
_cell.angle_alpha   90.00
_cell.angle_beta   90.00
_cell.angle_gamma   90.00
#
_symmetry.space_group_name_H-M   'P 1'
#
loop_
_entity.id
_entity.type
_entity.pdbx_description
1 polymer ?
#
loop_
_entity_poly.entity_id
_entity_poly.type
_entity_poly.pdbx_seq_one_letter_code
_entity_poly.pdbx_strand_id
1 'polypeptide(L)'
;MKISASKLLSSIALGIVAALSYSAPAFAQTAHGIAAVVNDDVITTYDLRQRSLFMMATQGIEPTDESKRQILAQAMRNLVDEKLQIQESRKYDQTISAEAVANGVQNIISRNGISVEEFSGRLAAAGISISTLQDQIRAEIAWQRIIGGLYGSRIRISDAQIDETLTRVSANADKPSYRVAEIYIEATPDIGGMNGAVQGAEAMIEQLGQGAPFQILARQFSSAPSAAKGGDIGWIREGELREEINAVLLQMEKGQISKPIPVPGGVYVVALADKKISTSETFYTLNQINYQIEDQSDLPAAKAALEKAAAAAKSCDTLAKDLKEFEGIGTSEMGEIRAGDLTEDILEVLAATNVGEVSTPMATGNSLISVMVCDRTVRGSGIPSRDEVENRLLSQQEAQASRRHLRNLRRKATIVSR
;
A
#
# COMPACT_ATOMS: atom_id res chain seq x y z
N MET A 1 -92.37 -67.79 -10.46
CA MET A 1 -92.11 -66.37 -10.75
C MET A 1 -90.72 -66.05 -10.28
N LYS A 2 -89.86 -65.66 -11.20
CA LYS A 2 -88.42 -65.50 -11.05
C LYS A 2 -88.10 -64.21 -10.28
N ILE A 3 -87.29 -64.29 -9.26
CA ILE A 3 -86.63 -63.09 -8.67
C ILE A 3 -85.13 -63.29 -8.73
N SER A 4 -84.51 -62.40 -9.41
CA SER A 4 -83.10 -62.37 -9.82
C SER A 4 -82.15 -62.06 -8.68
N ALA A 5 -81.09 -62.87 -8.54
CA ALA A 5 -79.99 -62.74 -7.63
C ALA A 5 -78.87 -61.91 -8.30
N SER A 6 -78.89 -60.55 -8.16
CA SER A 6 -77.84 -59.73 -8.70
C SER A 6 -77.57 -58.40 -7.95
N LYS A 7 -77.55 -58.38 -6.62
CA LYS A 7 -77.23 -57.14 -5.86
C LYS A 7 -76.41 -57.37 -4.57
N LEU A 8 -75.41 -58.26 -4.59
CA LEU A 8 -74.57 -58.44 -3.39
C LEU A 8 -73.09 -58.61 -3.64
N LEU A 9 -72.57 -57.97 -4.69
CA LEU A 9 -71.13 -58.01 -5.05
C LEU A 9 -70.50 -56.62 -5.38
N SER A 10 -71.06 -55.52 -4.90
CA SER A 10 -70.54 -54.15 -5.22
C SER A 10 -70.07 -53.36 -4.01
N SER A 11 -69.75 -53.97 -2.85
CA SER A 11 -69.40 -53.19 -1.65
C SER A 11 -68.05 -53.52 -1.02
N ILE A 12 -67.14 -54.26 -1.71
CA ILE A 12 -65.81 -54.59 -1.15
C ILE A 12 -64.64 -54.08 -2.00
N ALA A 13 -64.88 -53.27 -3.04
CA ALA A 13 -63.81 -52.75 -3.91
C ALA A 13 -63.42 -51.25 -3.67
N LEU A 14 -63.83 -50.67 -2.55
CA LEU A 14 -63.61 -49.25 -2.29
C LEU A 14 -62.76 -48.94 -1.02
N GLY A 15 -61.91 -49.87 -0.62
CA GLY A 15 -61.12 -49.75 0.63
C GLY A 15 -59.57 -49.71 0.51
N ILE A 16 -58.98 -49.75 -0.70
CA ILE A 16 -57.50 -49.97 -0.84
C ILE A 16 -56.82 -48.90 -1.72
N VAL A 17 -57.33 -47.69 -1.80
CA VAL A 17 -56.69 -46.61 -2.60
C VAL A 17 -56.27 -45.37 -1.75
N ALA A 18 -56.09 -45.49 -0.50
CA ALA A 18 -55.76 -44.31 0.34
C ALA A 18 -54.55 -44.51 1.27
N ALA A 19 -53.45 -45.07 0.77
CA ALA A 19 -52.18 -45.12 1.52
C ALA A 19 -50.92 -45.04 0.64
N LEU A 20 -50.95 -44.29 -0.46
CA LEU A 20 -49.71 -43.80 -1.08
C LEU A 20 -49.37 -42.46 -0.42
N SER A 21 -48.80 -42.54 0.82
CA SER A 21 -48.17 -41.42 1.48
C SER A 21 -47.06 -40.88 0.56
N TYR A 22 -47.31 -39.76 -0.07
CA TYR A 22 -46.25 -38.96 -0.71
C TYR A 22 -45.24 -38.61 0.38
N SER A 23 -44.17 -39.39 0.50
CA SER A 23 -42.93 -38.98 1.18
C SER A 23 -42.34 -37.89 0.34
N ALA A 24 -42.73 -36.64 0.57
CA ALA A 24 -41.98 -35.48 0.08
C ALA A 24 -40.56 -35.64 0.62
N PRO A 25 -39.53 -35.54 -0.25
CA PRO A 25 -38.17 -35.52 0.25
C PRO A 25 -38.08 -34.35 1.22
N ALA A 26 -37.91 -34.63 2.51
CA ALA A 26 -37.52 -33.65 3.48
C ALA A 26 -36.13 -33.15 2.98
N PHE A 27 -36.09 -31.98 2.35
CA PHE A 27 -34.83 -31.28 2.17
C PHE A 27 -34.26 -31.11 3.57
N ALA A 28 -33.29 -31.93 3.92
CA ALA A 28 -32.49 -31.75 5.11
C ALA A 28 -31.91 -30.35 5.04
N GLN A 29 -32.52 -29.41 5.75
CA GLN A 29 -31.90 -28.12 6.00
C GLN A 29 -30.59 -28.43 6.69
N THR A 30 -29.49 -28.30 5.99
CA THR A 30 -28.15 -28.38 6.57
C THR A 30 -28.14 -27.41 7.75
N ALA A 31 -28.26 -27.96 8.96
CA ALA A 31 -28.21 -27.14 10.17
C ALA A 31 -26.85 -26.44 10.18
N HIS A 32 -26.86 -25.12 9.91
CA HIS A 32 -25.66 -24.31 9.96
C HIS A 32 -25.27 -24.19 11.43
N GLY A 33 -24.18 -24.89 11.81
CA GLY A 33 -23.60 -24.79 13.15
C GLY A 33 -22.95 -23.41 13.36
N ILE A 34 -22.71 -23.08 14.61
CA ILE A 34 -21.92 -21.91 15.01
C ILE A 34 -20.44 -22.29 14.90
N ALA A 35 -19.66 -21.55 14.10
CA ALA A 35 -18.21 -21.70 14.00
C ALA A 35 -17.48 -20.82 15.02
N ALA A 36 -17.97 -19.59 15.22
CA ALA A 36 -17.47 -18.67 16.26
C ALA A 36 -18.55 -17.66 16.66
N VAL A 37 -18.38 -17.08 17.85
CA VAL A 37 -19.15 -15.94 18.33
C VAL A 37 -18.15 -14.81 18.58
N VAL A 38 -18.45 -13.62 18.02
CA VAL A 38 -17.65 -12.40 18.16
C VAL A 38 -18.51 -11.35 18.85
N ASN A 39 -18.33 -11.14 20.15
CA ASN A 39 -19.27 -10.40 21.00
C ASN A 39 -20.69 -10.94 20.85
N ASP A 40 -21.60 -10.15 20.22
CA ASP A 40 -23.00 -10.52 19.99
C ASP A 40 -23.27 -11.07 18.58
N ASP A 41 -22.27 -11.08 17.68
CA ASP A 41 -22.44 -11.55 16.29
C ASP A 41 -21.93 -12.99 16.13
N VAL A 42 -22.66 -13.78 15.36
CA VAL A 42 -22.32 -15.18 15.06
C VAL A 42 -21.61 -15.27 13.70
N ILE A 43 -20.59 -16.10 13.65
CA ILE A 43 -20.01 -16.64 12.41
C ILE A 43 -20.49 -18.08 12.29
N THR A 44 -21.23 -18.39 11.21
CA THR A 44 -21.75 -19.74 10.98
C THR A 44 -20.71 -20.63 10.30
N THR A 45 -20.88 -21.95 10.40
CA THR A 45 -20.07 -22.91 9.63
C THR A 45 -20.27 -22.73 8.12
N TYR A 46 -21.43 -22.21 7.71
CA TYR A 46 -21.70 -21.83 6.33
C TYR A 46 -20.82 -20.63 5.88
N ASP A 47 -20.77 -19.55 6.65
CA ASP A 47 -19.95 -18.36 6.35
C ASP A 47 -18.48 -18.76 6.22
N LEU A 48 -17.99 -19.56 7.17
CA LEU A 48 -16.62 -20.04 7.18
C LEU A 48 -16.30 -20.91 5.95
N ARG A 49 -17.21 -21.82 5.60
CA ARG A 49 -17.07 -22.66 4.42
C ARG A 49 -17.08 -21.82 3.14
N GLN A 50 -18.04 -20.91 2.99
CA GLN A 50 -18.16 -20.04 1.82
C GLN A 50 -16.92 -19.17 1.64
N ARG A 51 -16.42 -18.57 2.72
CA ARG A 51 -15.19 -17.77 2.71
C ARG A 51 -13.97 -18.63 2.32
N SER A 52 -13.86 -19.83 2.89
CA SER A 52 -12.74 -20.74 2.57
C SER A 52 -12.76 -21.17 1.10
N LEU A 53 -13.93 -21.53 0.57
CA LEU A 53 -14.09 -21.89 -0.84
C LEU A 53 -13.78 -20.69 -1.75
N PHE A 54 -14.27 -19.51 -1.40
CA PHE A 54 -13.99 -18.27 -2.13
C PHE A 54 -12.49 -17.98 -2.18
N MET A 55 -11.80 -18.11 -1.05
CA MET A 55 -10.35 -17.93 -0.96
C MET A 55 -9.60 -18.95 -1.81
N MET A 56 -9.95 -20.22 -1.75
CA MET A 56 -9.33 -21.27 -2.59
C MET A 56 -9.55 -21.02 -4.08
N ALA A 57 -10.79 -20.70 -4.48
CA ALA A 57 -11.14 -20.49 -5.88
C ALA A 57 -10.45 -19.25 -6.49
N THR A 58 -10.33 -18.17 -5.70
CA THR A 58 -9.69 -16.93 -6.18
C THR A 58 -8.17 -16.98 -6.18
N GLN A 59 -7.57 -17.90 -5.42
CA GLN A 59 -6.11 -18.05 -5.31
C GLN A 59 -5.56 -19.19 -6.17
N GLY A 60 -6.42 -20.01 -6.76
CA GLY A 60 -5.98 -21.19 -7.50
C GLY A 60 -5.29 -22.25 -6.61
N ILE A 61 -5.63 -22.28 -5.31
CA ILE A 61 -5.00 -23.20 -4.36
C ILE A 61 -5.58 -24.60 -4.54
N GLU A 62 -4.72 -25.58 -4.76
CA GLU A 62 -5.13 -26.98 -4.75
C GLU A 62 -5.62 -27.39 -3.34
N PRO A 63 -6.77 -28.08 -3.24
CA PRO A 63 -7.40 -28.41 -1.97
C PRO A 63 -6.75 -29.61 -1.27
N THR A 64 -5.47 -29.49 -0.88
CA THR A 64 -4.80 -30.46 -0.01
C THR A 64 -5.28 -30.31 1.44
N ASP A 65 -5.07 -31.29 2.29
CA ASP A 65 -5.48 -31.23 3.70
C ASP A 65 -4.72 -30.13 4.45
N GLU A 66 -3.48 -29.83 4.07
CA GLU A 66 -2.68 -28.76 4.64
C GLU A 66 -3.22 -27.40 4.21
N SER A 67 -3.42 -27.17 2.91
CA SER A 67 -3.94 -25.89 2.39
C SER A 67 -5.35 -25.60 2.93
N LYS A 68 -6.20 -26.64 3.06
CA LYS A 68 -7.53 -26.48 3.66
C LYS A 68 -7.46 -25.99 5.11
N ARG A 69 -6.55 -26.55 5.94
CA ARG A 69 -6.40 -26.09 7.34
C ARG A 69 -5.94 -24.66 7.43
N GLN A 70 -4.93 -24.27 6.62
CA GLN A 70 -4.41 -22.91 6.60
C GLN A 70 -5.46 -21.90 6.13
N ILE A 71 -6.17 -22.21 5.05
CA ILE A 71 -7.24 -21.35 4.51
C ILE A 71 -8.39 -21.23 5.51
N LEU A 72 -8.78 -22.32 6.17
CA LEU A 72 -9.85 -22.28 7.17
C LEU A 72 -9.50 -21.36 8.34
N ALA A 73 -8.27 -21.46 8.84
CA ALA A 73 -7.78 -20.58 9.90
C ALA A 73 -7.74 -19.10 9.44
N GLN A 74 -7.29 -18.84 8.21
CA GLN A 74 -7.27 -17.49 7.67
C GLN A 74 -8.68 -16.94 7.42
N ALA A 75 -9.57 -17.74 6.86
CA ALA A 75 -10.98 -17.37 6.66
C ALA A 75 -11.66 -17.00 7.98
N MET A 76 -11.40 -17.76 9.05
CA MET A 76 -11.90 -17.45 10.38
C MET A 76 -11.39 -16.09 10.87
N ARG A 77 -10.08 -15.83 10.76
CA ARG A 77 -9.49 -14.53 11.16
C ARG A 77 -10.13 -13.36 10.40
N ASN A 78 -10.30 -13.51 9.08
CA ASN A 78 -10.91 -12.46 8.25
C ASN A 78 -12.36 -12.21 8.64
N LEU A 79 -13.15 -13.26 8.86
CA LEU A 79 -14.55 -13.13 9.28
C LEU A 79 -14.69 -12.46 10.67
N VAL A 80 -13.79 -12.79 11.59
CA VAL A 80 -13.73 -12.12 12.90
C VAL A 80 -13.47 -10.63 12.74
N ASP A 81 -12.50 -10.25 11.91
CA ASP A 81 -12.21 -8.83 11.65
C ASP A 81 -13.39 -8.11 11.03
N GLU A 82 -14.00 -8.70 10.02
CA GLU A 82 -15.18 -8.12 9.37
C GLU A 82 -16.34 -7.92 10.35
N LYS A 83 -16.57 -8.88 11.26
CA LYS A 83 -17.58 -8.72 12.32
C LYS A 83 -17.24 -7.53 13.22
N LEU A 84 -15.99 -7.41 13.66
CA LEU A 84 -15.54 -6.29 14.50
C LEU A 84 -15.64 -4.95 13.76
N GLN A 85 -15.30 -4.90 12.49
CA GLN A 85 -15.42 -3.71 11.65
C GLN A 85 -16.87 -3.26 11.50
N ILE A 86 -17.78 -4.20 11.23
CA ILE A 86 -19.22 -3.91 11.13
C ILE A 86 -19.80 -3.51 12.49
N GLN A 87 -19.42 -4.16 13.58
CA GLN A 87 -19.87 -3.78 14.93
C GLN A 87 -19.41 -2.36 15.28
N GLU A 88 -18.16 -2.02 14.94
CA GLU A 88 -17.66 -0.67 15.17
C GLU A 88 -18.43 0.36 14.34
N SER A 89 -18.74 0.05 13.07
CA SER A 89 -19.49 0.97 12.20
C SER A 89 -20.91 1.25 12.70
N ARG A 90 -21.57 0.26 13.30
CA ARG A 90 -22.90 0.42 13.90
C ARG A 90 -22.93 1.45 15.02
N LYS A 91 -21.84 1.63 15.78
CA LYS A 91 -21.74 2.62 16.86
C LYS A 91 -21.79 4.06 16.36
N TYR A 92 -21.54 4.28 15.08
CA TYR A 92 -21.53 5.58 14.43
C TYR A 92 -22.66 5.74 13.41
N ASP A 93 -23.71 4.90 13.49
CA ASP A 93 -24.87 4.88 12.59
C ASP A 93 -24.49 4.83 11.09
N GLN A 94 -23.36 4.19 10.77
CA GLN A 94 -22.88 4.06 9.40
C GLN A 94 -23.59 2.92 8.69
N THR A 95 -24.60 3.27 7.90
CA THR A 95 -25.29 2.32 7.02
C THR A 95 -24.59 2.28 5.65
N ILE A 96 -24.22 1.09 5.20
CA ILE A 96 -23.63 0.88 3.87
C ILE A 96 -24.75 0.46 2.92
N SER A 97 -25.05 1.30 1.93
CA SER A 97 -26.09 1.03 0.95
C SER A 97 -25.75 -0.16 0.05
N ALA A 98 -26.77 -0.86 -0.42
CA ALA A 98 -26.60 -1.95 -1.37
C ALA A 98 -25.92 -1.49 -2.66
N GLU A 99 -26.20 -0.25 -3.10
CA GLU A 99 -25.56 0.36 -4.27
C GLU A 99 -24.06 0.55 -4.06
N ALA A 100 -23.61 1.04 -2.90
CA ALA A 100 -22.19 1.20 -2.60
C ALA A 100 -21.46 -0.15 -2.64
N VAL A 101 -22.10 -1.21 -2.14
CA VAL A 101 -21.56 -2.58 -2.20
C VAL A 101 -21.49 -3.07 -3.65
N ALA A 102 -22.57 -2.87 -4.44
CA ALA A 102 -22.61 -3.26 -5.85
C ALA A 102 -21.50 -2.56 -6.65
N ASN A 103 -21.31 -1.26 -6.46
CA ASN A 103 -20.25 -0.49 -7.08
C ASN A 103 -18.86 -0.99 -6.66
N GLY A 104 -18.68 -1.36 -5.39
CA GLY A 104 -17.44 -1.97 -4.90
C GLY A 104 -17.14 -3.30 -5.58
N VAL A 105 -18.14 -4.17 -5.72
CA VAL A 105 -18.05 -5.45 -6.46
C VAL A 105 -17.67 -5.19 -7.92
N GLN A 106 -18.39 -4.29 -8.58
CA GLN A 106 -18.14 -3.91 -9.99
C GLN A 106 -16.69 -3.44 -10.17
N ASN A 107 -16.20 -2.56 -9.30
CA ASN A 107 -14.84 -2.01 -9.39
C ASN A 107 -13.74 -3.07 -9.23
N ILE A 108 -13.98 -4.11 -8.41
CA ILE A 108 -13.01 -5.19 -8.23
C ILE A 108 -13.02 -6.11 -9.45
N ILE A 109 -14.20 -6.45 -9.95
CA ILE A 109 -14.36 -7.43 -11.02
C ILE A 109 -13.92 -6.84 -12.38
N SER A 110 -14.29 -5.58 -12.66
CA SER A 110 -13.94 -4.91 -13.92
C SER A 110 -12.42 -4.78 -14.14
N ARG A 111 -11.64 -4.69 -13.08
CA ARG A 111 -10.16 -4.69 -13.18
C ARG A 111 -9.58 -6.01 -13.71
N ASN A 112 -10.36 -7.10 -13.64
CA ASN A 112 -9.98 -8.41 -14.20
C ASN A 112 -10.55 -8.64 -15.61
N GLY A 113 -11.20 -7.64 -16.21
CA GLY A 113 -11.70 -7.69 -17.57
C GLY A 113 -12.92 -8.61 -17.79
N ILE A 114 -13.65 -8.97 -16.73
CA ILE A 114 -14.85 -9.82 -16.78
C ILE A 114 -16.07 -9.09 -16.23
N SER A 115 -17.28 -9.55 -16.59
CA SER A 115 -18.52 -8.98 -16.05
C SER A 115 -18.87 -9.55 -14.67
N VAL A 116 -19.73 -8.86 -13.92
CA VAL A 116 -20.24 -9.34 -12.63
C VAL A 116 -21.04 -10.63 -12.81
N GLU A 117 -21.82 -10.72 -13.88
CA GLU A 117 -22.63 -11.90 -14.22
C GLU A 117 -21.74 -13.12 -14.49
N GLU A 118 -20.68 -12.94 -15.27
CA GLU A 118 -19.72 -14.00 -15.57
C GLU A 118 -18.99 -14.44 -14.30
N PHE A 119 -18.53 -13.50 -13.48
CA PHE A 119 -17.87 -13.81 -12.22
C PHE A 119 -18.81 -14.55 -11.27
N SER A 120 -20.04 -14.07 -11.10
CA SER A 120 -21.06 -14.72 -10.28
C SER A 120 -21.38 -16.13 -10.76
N GLY A 121 -21.47 -16.34 -12.08
CA GLY A 121 -21.68 -17.65 -12.68
C GLY A 121 -20.53 -18.62 -12.38
N ARG A 122 -19.28 -18.16 -12.47
CA ARG A 122 -18.10 -18.96 -12.11
C ARG A 122 -18.09 -19.34 -10.63
N LEU A 123 -18.43 -18.41 -9.73
CA LEU A 123 -18.56 -18.68 -8.31
C LEU A 123 -19.67 -19.69 -8.01
N ALA A 124 -20.85 -19.52 -8.63
CA ALA A 124 -21.99 -20.41 -8.45
C ALA A 124 -21.66 -21.85 -8.91
N ALA A 125 -20.93 -21.99 -10.04
CA ALA A 125 -20.45 -23.30 -10.50
C ALA A 125 -19.53 -24.01 -9.51
N ALA A 126 -18.77 -23.23 -8.69
CA ALA A 126 -17.94 -23.71 -7.61
C ALA A 126 -18.69 -23.87 -6.26
N GLY A 127 -20.02 -23.65 -6.23
CA GLY A 127 -20.83 -23.70 -5.00
C GLY A 127 -20.60 -22.52 -4.06
N ILE A 128 -20.13 -21.38 -4.58
CA ILE A 128 -19.80 -20.17 -3.82
C ILE A 128 -20.85 -19.10 -4.10
N SER A 129 -21.40 -18.51 -3.02
CA SER A 129 -22.32 -17.37 -3.12
C SER A 129 -21.56 -16.07 -3.33
N ILE A 130 -22.04 -15.24 -4.24
CA ILE A 130 -21.52 -13.87 -4.44
C ILE A 130 -21.67 -13.00 -3.15
N SER A 131 -22.61 -13.36 -2.27
CA SER A 131 -22.80 -12.67 -1.00
C SER A 131 -21.54 -12.66 -0.15
N THR A 132 -20.70 -13.69 -0.24
CA THR A 132 -19.41 -13.77 0.47
C THR A 132 -18.50 -12.60 0.13
N LEU A 133 -18.40 -12.23 -1.16
CA LEU A 133 -17.66 -11.06 -1.61
C LEU A 133 -18.37 -9.75 -1.21
N GLN A 134 -19.71 -9.72 -1.34
CA GLN A 134 -20.50 -8.54 -0.96
C GLN A 134 -20.36 -8.18 0.51
N ASP A 135 -20.35 -9.18 1.40
CA ASP A 135 -20.18 -8.98 2.84
C ASP A 135 -18.78 -8.48 3.18
N GLN A 136 -17.76 -9.02 2.53
CA GLN A 136 -16.39 -8.53 2.65
C GLN A 136 -16.29 -7.04 2.25
N ILE A 137 -16.82 -6.69 1.08
CA ILE A 137 -16.80 -5.31 0.57
C ILE A 137 -17.58 -4.38 1.50
N ARG A 138 -18.71 -4.84 2.02
CA ARG A 138 -19.49 -4.07 2.99
C ARG A 138 -18.66 -3.75 4.23
N ALA A 139 -17.97 -4.72 4.78
CA ALA A 139 -17.10 -4.54 5.94
C ALA A 139 -15.93 -3.58 5.62
N GLU A 140 -15.31 -3.72 4.45
CA GLU A 140 -14.22 -2.84 4.00
C GLU A 140 -14.68 -1.39 3.84
N ILE A 141 -15.81 -1.14 3.17
CA ILE A 141 -16.38 0.22 3.00
C ILE A 141 -16.73 0.82 4.36
N ALA A 142 -17.38 0.04 5.24
CA ALA A 142 -17.73 0.49 6.58
C ALA A 142 -16.48 0.88 7.36
N TRP A 143 -15.45 0.05 7.30
CA TRP A 143 -14.20 0.29 8.00
C TRP A 143 -13.44 1.50 7.48
N GLN A 144 -13.34 1.68 6.16
CA GLN A 144 -12.71 2.86 5.56
C GLN A 144 -13.40 4.16 6.01
N ARG A 145 -14.74 4.18 6.05
CA ARG A 145 -15.51 5.35 6.54
C ARG A 145 -15.22 5.64 8.01
N ILE A 146 -15.15 4.60 8.85
CA ILE A 146 -14.85 4.77 10.27
C ILE A 146 -13.44 5.31 10.47
N ILE A 147 -12.45 4.74 9.80
CA ILE A 147 -11.07 5.19 9.93
C ILE A 147 -10.90 6.62 9.43
N GLY A 148 -11.47 6.95 8.26
CA GLY A 148 -11.46 8.31 7.74
C GLY A 148 -12.14 9.31 8.69
N GLY A 149 -13.32 8.96 9.24
CA GLY A 149 -14.04 9.81 10.20
C GLY A 149 -13.32 10.00 11.54
N LEU A 150 -12.73 8.94 12.10
CA LEU A 150 -12.07 9.00 13.41
C LEU A 150 -10.68 9.63 13.36
N TYR A 151 -9.96 9.43 12.28
CA TYR A 151 -8.52 9.75 12.20
C TYR A 151 -8.19 10.76 11.10
N GLY A 152 -8.97 10.85 10.02
CA GLY A 152 -8.66 11.69 8.87
C GLY A 152 -8.44 13.17 9.24
N SER A 153 -9.30 13.73 10.10
CA SER A 153 -9.12 15.11 10.57
C SER A 153 -8.00 15.34 11.58
N ARG A 154 -7.49 14.25 12.20
CA ARG A 154 -6.45 14.28 13.22
C ARG A 154 -5.05 14.03 12.67
N ILE A 155 -4.98 13.34 11.54
CA ILE A 155 -3.72 13.10 10.86
C ILE A 155 -3.37 14.39 10.15
N ARG A 156 -2.20 14.94 10.48
CA ARG A 156 -1.62 16.11 9.82
C ARG A 156 -0.22 15.74 9.35
N ILE A 157 0.02 15.97 8.08
CA ILE A 157 1.36 15.89 7.52
C ILE A 157 1.91 17.32 7.54
N SER A 158 3.02 17.54 8.21
CA SER A 158 3.64 18.86 8.26
C SER A 158 4.46 19.09 7.00
N ASP A 159 4.61 20.38 6.62
CA ASP A 159 5.50 20.78 5.53
C ASP A 159 6.92 20.24 5.72
N ALA A 160 7.43 20.28 6.94
CA ALA A 160 8.74 19.73 7.27
C ALA A 160 8.88 18.23 6.96
N GLN A 161 7.83 17.42 7.20
CA GLN A 161 7.85 15.98 6.85
C GLN A 161 7.83 15.76 5.33
N ILE A 162 7.11 16.59 4.61
CA ILE A 162 7.08 16.56 3.15
C ILE A 162 8.45 16.96 2.61
N ASP A 163 9.03 18.07 3.09
CA ASP A 163 10.32 18.58 2.67
C ASP A 163 11.46 17.62 2.99
N GLU A 164 11.48 17.03 4.18
CA GLU A 164 12.44 15.97 4.54
C GLU A 164 12.33 14.77 3.59
N THR A 165 11.09 14.37 3.27
CA THR A 165 10.86 13.23 2.35
C THR A 165 11.32 13.58 0.94
N LEU A 166 11.01 14.79 0.44
CA LEU A 166 11.46 15.27 -0.86
C LEU A 166 12.98 15.39 -0.91
N THR A 167 13.61 15.94 0.12
CA THR A 167 15.08 16.04 0.22
C THR A 167 15.73 14.67 0.13
N ARG A 168 15.23 13.69 0.89
CA ARG A 168 15.73 12.31 0.86
C ARG A 168 15.53 11.65 -0.50
N VAL A 169 14.37 11.87 -1.14
CA VAL A 169 14.07 11.35 -2.49
C VAL A 169 14.97 12.02 -3.52
N SER A 170 15.18 13.32 -3.41
CA SER A 170 16.06 14.08 -4.31
C SER A 170 17.53 13.69 -4.17
N ALA A 171 18.01 13.47 -2.95
CA ALA A 171 19.38 12.98 -2.69
C ALA A 171 19.65 11.59 -3.30
N ASN A 172 18.59 10.84 -3.57
CA ASN A 172 18.66 9.52 -4.21
C ASN A 172 18.14 9.56 -5.66
N ALA A 173 18.08 10.75 -6.26
CA ALA A 173 17.45 10.96 -7.56
C ALA A 173 18.13 10.19 -8.71
N ASP A 174 19.43 9.96 -8.60
CA ASP A 174 20.24 9.24 -9.59
C ASP A 174 20.15 7.70 -9.43
N LYS A 175 19.51 7.24 -8.34
CA LYS A 175 19.38 5.82 -8.08
C LYS A 175 18.23 5.21 -8.87
N PRO A 176 18.31 3.90 -9.18
CA PRO A 176 17.23 3.18 -9.84
C PRO A 176 15.89 3.30 -9.09
N SER A 177 14.83 3.34 -9.85
CA SER A 177 13.46 3.25 -9.32
C SER A 177 12.85 1.91 -9.67
N TYR A 178 12.14 1.33 -8.73
CA TYR A 178 11.51 0.02 -8.80
C TYR A 178 10.00 0.17 -8.65
N ARG A 179 9.22 -0.42 -9.55
CA ARG A 179 7.79 -0.57 -9.34
C ARG A 179 7.54 -1.87 -8.60
N VAL A 180 7.11 -1.76 -7.35
CA VAL A 180 7.10 -2.87 -6.40
C VAL A 180 5.68 -3.14 -5.91
N ALA A 181 5.36 -4.41 -5.77
CA ALA A 181 4.26 -4.88 -4.95
C ALA A 181 4.81 -5.72 -3.79
N GLU A 182 4.16 -5.64 -2.62
CA GLU A 182 4.61 -6.30 -1.39
C GLU A 182 3.52 -7.15 -0.75
N ILE A 183 3.95 -8.24 -0.12
CA ILE A 183 3.17 -9.00 0.86
C ILE A 183 3.98 -9.00 2.15
N TYR A 184 3.38 -8.58 3.25
CA TYR A 184 4.01 -8.63 4.57
C TYR A 184 3.23 -9.57 5.47
N ILE A 185 3.90 -10.56 6.03
CA ILE A 185 3.33 -11.51 6.99
C ILE A 185 3.89 -11.16 8.36
N GLU A 186 3.02 -10.67 9.24
CA GLU A 186 3.39 -10.35 10.61
C GLU A 186 3.64 -11.63 11.41
N ALA A 187 4.79 -11.72 12.09
CA ALA A 187 5.19 -12.87 12.89
C ALA A 187 4.46 -12.91 14.24
N THR A 188 3.17 -13.27 14.21
CA THR A 188 2.33 -13.35 15.41
C THR A 188 2.42 -14.73 16.06
N PRO A 189 2.20 -14.85 17.39
CA PRO A 189 2.28 -16.15 18.08
C PRO A 189 1.29 -17.21 17.56
N ASP A 190 0.13 -16.79 17.08
CA ASP A 190 -0.93 -17.66 16.57
C ASP A 190 -0.56 -18.37 15.25
N ILE A 191 0.36 -17.82 14.49
CA ILE A 191 0.91 -18.46 13.27
C ILE A 191 2.24 -19.20 13.53
N GLY A 192 2.75 -19.23 14.75
CA GLY A 192 4.05 -19.83 15.09
C GLY A 192 5.23 -18.84 15.02
N GLY A 193 4.96 -17.54 15.13
CA GLY A 193 5.99 -16.51 15.12
C GLY A 193 6.74 -16.40 13.79
N MET A 194 8.04 -16.11 13.85
CA MET A 194 8.88 -15.93 12.67
C MET A 194 8.95 -17.19 11.78
N ASN A 195 9.02 -18.37 12.37
CA ASN A 195 9.07 -19.62 11.61
C ASN A 195 7.77 -19.82 10.81
N GLY A 196 6.62 -19.56 11.41
CA GLY A 196 5.33 -19.64 10.72
C GLY A 196 5.19 -18.57 9.64
N ALA A 197 5.71 -17.36 9.86
CA ALA A 197 5.72 -16.31 8.85
C ALA A 197 6.58 -16.69 7.63
N VAL A 198 7.75 -17.29 7.84
CA VAL A 198 8.61 -17.80 6.75
C VAL A 198 7.91 -18.91 5.96
N GLN A 199 7.35 -19.92 6.65
CA GLN A 199 6.61 -21.01 6.00
C GLN A 199 5.40 -20.48 5.21
N GLY A 200 4.67 -19.50 5.75
CA GLY A 200 3.58 -18.84 5.05
C GLY A 200 4.05 -18.11 3.79
N ALA A 201 5.20 -17.44 3.85
CA ALA A 201 5.80 -16.77 2.69
C ALA A 201 6.24 -17.78 1.61
N GLU A 202 6.88 -18.89 2.00
CA GLU A 202 7.28 -19.96 1.08
C GLU A 202 6.06 -20.59 0.38
N ALA A 203 5.01 -20.90 1.12
CA ALA A 203 3.77 -21.42 0.56
C ALA A 203 3.12 -20.44 -0.44
N MET A 204 3.17 -19.11 -0.16
CA MET A 204 2.68 -18.11 -1.11
C MET A 204 3.54 -18.03 -2.38
N ILE A 205 4.86 -18.12 -2.25
CA ILE A 205 5.76 -18.11 -3.40
C ILE A 205 5.50 -19.31 -4.29
N GLU A 206 5.23 -20.48 -3.71
CA GLU A 206 4.84 -21.66 -4.47
C GLU A 206 3.55 -21.45 -5.26
N GLN A 207 2.52 -20.87 -4.63
CA GLN A 207 1.26 -20.52 -5.29
C GLN A 207 1.44 -19.50 -6.40
N LEU A 208 2.29 -18.48 -6.19
CA LEU A 208 2.64 -17.51 -7.21
C LEU A 208 3.33 -18.19 -8.40
N GLY A 209 4.21 -19.17 -8.14
CA GLY A 209 4.84 -20.01 -9.17
C GLY A 209 3.85 -20.86 -9.96
N GLN A 210 2.73 -21.25 -9.36
CA GLN A 210 1.61 -21.96 -10.00
C GLN A 210 0.64 -21.02 -10.74
N GLY A 211 0.89 -19.70 -10.74
CA GLY A 211 0.11 -18.71 -11.48
C GLY A 211 -0.95 -17.97 -10.65
N ALA A 212 -0.97 -18.14 -9.34
CA ALA A 212 -1.86 -17.33 -8.50
C ALA A 212 -1.55 -15.83 -8.64
N PRO A 213 -2.56 -14.94 -8.76
CA PRO A 213 -2.31 -13.51 -8.89
C PRO A 213 -1.76 -12.91 -7.60
N PHE A 214 -0.62 -12.22 -7.67
CA PHE A 214 0.03 -11.58 -6.53
C PHE A 214 -0.92 -10.66 -5.75
N GLN A 215 -1.72 -9.86 -6.47
CA GLN A 215 -2.67 -8.91 -5.88
C GLN A 215 -3.73 -9.58 -5.02
N ILE A 216 -4.14 -10.80 -5.36
CA ILE A 216 -5.14 -11.55 -4.59
C ILE A 216 -4.51 -12.06 -3.29
N LEU A 217 -3.31 -12.64 -3.37
CA LEU A 217 -2.58 -13.10 -2.18
C LEU A 217 -2.25 -11.94 -1.25
N ALA A 218 -1.85 -10.80 -1.79
CA ALA A 218 -1.59 -9.59 -1.00
C ALA A 218 -2.83 -9.13 -0.23
N ARG A 219 -4.00 -9.09 -0.86
CA ARG A 219 -5.26 -8.69 -0.19
C ARG A 219 -5.67 -9.62 0.93
N GLN A 220 -5.36 -10.88 0.80
CA GLN A 220 -5.86 -11.90 1.73
C GLN A 220 -4.89 -12.19 2.88
N PHE A 221 -3.61 -12.12 2.63
CA PHE A 221 -2.59 -12.57 3.59
C PHE A 221 -1.68 -11.44 4.08
N SER A 222 -1.60 -10.33 3.36
CA SER A 222 -0.70 -9.27 3.73
C SER A 222 -1.24 -8.44 4.89
N SER A 223 -0.42 -8.24 5.90
CA SER A 223 -0.63 -7.25 6.97
C SER A 223 -0.11 -5.86 6.61
N ALA A 224 0.44 -5.69 5.38
CA ALA A 224 0.92 -4.39 4.91
C ALA A 224 -0.24 -3.42 4.63
N PRO A 225 -0.03 -2.10 4.74
CA PRO A 225 -1.02 -1.09 4.35
C PRO A 225 -1.47 -1.20 2.89
N SER A 226 -0.56 -1.66 2.03
CA SER A 226 -0.78 -1.88 0.61
C SER A 226 -1.71 -3.05 0.27
N ALA A 227 -2.05 -3.91 1.25
CA ALA A 227 -2.88 -5.10 1.04
C ALA A 227 -4.19 -4.80 0.31
N ALA A 228 -4.91 -3.74 0.71
CA ALA A 228 -6.16 -3.31 0.08
C ALA A 228 -6.00 -2.94 -1.40
N LYS A 229 -4.80 -2.51 -1.80
CA LYS A 229 -4.43 -2.20 -3.20
C LYS A 229 -3.77 -3.39 -3.91
N GLY A 230 -3.86 -4.60 -3.34
CA GLY A 230 -3.21 -5.79 -3.88
C GLY A 230 -1.70 -5.79 -3.72
N GLY A 231 -1.19 -5.11 -2.71
CA GLY A 231 0.23 -4.99 -2.42
C GLY A 231 0.97 -3.91 -3.23
N ASP A 232 0.33 -3.25 -4.19
CA ASP A 232 0.99 -2.22 -5.02
C ASP A 232 1.38 -1.01 -4.17
N ILE A 233 2.69 -0.76 -4.06
CA ILE A 233 3.27 0.41 -3.40
C ILE A 233 3.79 1.45 -4.40
N GLY A 234 3.62 1.19 -5.70
CA GLY A 234 4.00 2.09 -6.78
C GLY A 234 5.50 2.10 -7.07
N TRP A 235 5.99 3.25 -7.56
CA TRP A 235 7.40 3.47 -7.83
C TRP A 235 8.12 3.88 -6.55
N ILE A 236 9.14 3.10 -6.19
CA ILE A 236 9.99 3.31 -5.03
C ILE A 236 11.44 3.40 -5.50
N ARG A 237 12.22 4.32 -4.95
CA ARG A 237 13.63 4.44 -5.24
C ARG A 237 14.48 3.55 -4.34
N GLU A 238 15.64 3.22 -4.84
CA GLU A 238 16.68 2.59 -4.03
C GLU A 238 16.98 3.44 -2.78
N GLY A 239 16.91 2.79 -1.61
CA GLY A 239 17.11 3.45 -0.31
C GLY A 239 15.84 3.97 0.38
N GLU A 240 14.67 3.95 -0.28
CA GLU A 240 13.41 4.36 0.37
C GLU A 240 12.75 3.25 1.20
N LEU A 241 13.07 1.98 0.91
CA LEU A 241 12.60 0.83 1.66
C LEU A 241 13.63 0.41 2.73
N ARG A 242 13.25 -0.57 3.53
CA ARG A 242 14.17 -1.20 4.49
C ARG A 242 15.39 -1.76 3.78
N GLU A 243 16.52 -1.76 4.45
CA GLU A 243 17.80 -2.21 3.89
C GLU A 243 17.73 -3.64 3.35
N GLU A 244 17.03 -4.53 4.08
CA GLU A 244 16.86 -5.94 3.69
C GLU A 244 16.08 -6.07 2.36
N ILE A 245 15.08 -5.22 2.15
CA ILE A 245 14.28 -5.21 0.92
C ILE A 245 15.09 -4.59 -0.23
N ASN A 246 15.78 -3.47 0.02
CA ASN A 246 16.63 -2.82 -0.97
C ASN A 246 17.72 -3.76 -1.49
N ALA A 247 18.40 -4.49 -0.60
CA ALA A 247 19.45 -5.45 -0.98
C ALA A 247 18.94 -6.53 -1.95
N VAL A 248 17.70 -6.98 -1.75
CA VAL A 248 17.06 -7.97 -2.63
C VAL A 248 16.64 -7.34 -3.96
N LEU A 249 16.02 -6.14 -3.94
CA LEU A 249 15.56 -5.45 -5.16
C LEU A 249 16.71 -5.12 -6.13
N LEU A 250 17.90 -4.79 -5.60
CA LEU A 250 19.11 -4.55 -6.42
C LEU A 250 19.48 -5.74 -7.31
N GLN A 251 19.23 -6.96 -6.83
CA GLN A 251 19.55 -8.21 -7.51
C GLN A 251 18.41 -8.77 -8.37
N MET A 252 17.19 -8.17 -8.25
CA MET A 252 16.03 -8.66 -8.97
C MET A 252 15.94 -8.06 -10.37
N GLU A 253 15.38 -8.86 -11.28
CA GLU A 253 15.00 -8.45 -12.63
C GLU A 253 13.48 -8.20 -12.71
N LYS A 254 13.08 -7.45 -13.72
CA LYS A 254 11.66 -7.19 -14.02
C LYS A 254 10.86 -8.50 -14.14
N GLY A 255 9.74 -8.57 -13.46
CA GLY A 255 8.84 -9.73 -13.43
C GLY A 255 9.18 -10.77 -12.37
N GLN A 256 10.28 -10.63 -11.64
CA GLN A 256 10.65 -11.57 -10.59
C GLN A 256 9.90 -11.33 -9.28
N ILE A 257 9.75 -12.41 -8.52
CA ILE A 257 9.25 -12.43 -7.15
C ILE A 257 10.41 -12.85 -6.24
N SER A 258 10.55 -12.18 -5.10
CA SER A 258 11.62 -12.47 -4.15
C SER A 258 11.42 -13.81 -3.44
N LYS A 259 12.50 -14.33 -2.86
CA LYS A 259 12.43 -15.27 -1.75
C LYS A 259 11.87 -14.56 -0.51
N PRO A 260 11.47 -15.30 0.55
CA PRO A 260 11.10 -14.67 1.82
C PRO A 260 12.21 -13.75 2.32
N ILE A 261 11.85 -12.51 2.69
CA ILE A 261 12.78 -11.52 3.24
C ILE A 261 12.43 -11.32 4.71
N PRO A 262 13.16 -11.95 5.65
CA PRO A 262 12.94 -11.76 7.07
C PRO A 262 13.30 -10.33 7.49
N VAL A 263 12.44 -9.72 8.28
CA VAL A 263 12.66 -8.42 8.92
C VAL A 263 12.21 -8.47 10.38
N PRO A 264 12.63 -7.56 11.24
CA PRO A 264 12.09 -7.49 12.59
C PRO A 264 10.56 -7.39 12.59
N GLY A 265 9.89 -8.40 13.16
CA GLY A 265 8.43 -8.47 13.27
C GLY A 265 7.70 -9.23 12.17
N GLY A 266 8.38 -9.75 11.13
CA GLY A 266 7.71 -10.53 10.09
C GLY A 266 8.56 -10.82 8.86
N VAL A 267 7.89 -11.15 7.76
CA VAL A 267 8.52 -11.56 6.51
C VAL A 267 7.88 -10.82 5.35
N TYR A 268 8.69 -10.28 4.46
CA TYR A 268 8.23 -9.72 3.18
C TYR A 268 8.42 -10.72 2.03
N VAL A 269 7.48 -10.67 1.09
CA VAL A 269 7.64 -11.17 -0.28
C VAL A 269 7.37 -9.99 -1.20
N VAL A 270 8.30 -9.67 -2.10
CA VAL A 270 8.16 -8.56 -3.03
C VAL A 270 8.14 -9.05 -4.48
N ALA A 271 7.34 -8.38 -5.31
CA ALA A 271 7.31 -8.57 -6.75
C ALA A 271 7.81 -7.30 -7.44
N LEU A 272 8.80 -7.43 -8.32
CA LEU A 272 9.36 -6.34 -9.11
C LEU A 272 8.62 -6.26 -10.46
N ALA A 273 7.65 -5.36 -10.55
CA ALA A 273 6.86 -5.19 -11.77
C ALA A 273 7.64 -4.46 -12.88
N ASP A 274 8.47 -3.48 -12.52
CA ASP A 274 9.30 -2.73 -13.47
C ASP A 274 10.51 -2.10 -12.77
N LYS A 275 11.56 -1.80 -13.56
CA LYS A 275 12.80 -1.15 -13.09
C LYS A 275 13.19 -0.08 -14.11
N LYS A 276 13.50 1.10 -13.65
CA LYS A 276 14.03 2.19 -14.50
C LYS A 276 15.14 2.93 -13.78
N ILE A 277 16.12 3.35 -14.54
CA ILE A 277 17.12 4.31 -14.10
C ILE A 277 16.49 5.67 -14.35
N SER A 278 16.26 6.45 -13.29
CA SER A 278 15.77 7.81 -13.42
C SER A 278 16.94 8.70 -13.79
N THR A 279 16.83 9.39 -14.90
CA THR A 279 17.69 10.55 -15.16
C THR A 279 17.07 11.72 -14.42
N SER A 280 17.63 12.07 -13.29
CA SER A 280 17.33 13.33 -12.62
C SER A 280 18.41 14.35 -12.96
N GLU A 281 17.99 15.58 -13.12
CA GLU A 281 18.88 16.71 -13.32
C GLU A 281 18.71 17.67 -12.14
N THR A 282 19.84 18.07 -11.57
CA THR A 282 19.86 19.10 -10.53
C THR A 282 19.99 20.47 -11.17
N PHE A 283 19.17 21.40 -10.73
CA PHE A 283 19.20 22.79 -11.11
C PHE A 283 19.53 23.61 -9.87
N TYR A 284 20.41 24.59 -10.06
CA TYR A 284 20.81 25.55 -9.04
C TYR A 284 20.37 26.92 -9.48
N THR A 285 19.70 27.68 -8.61
CA THR A 285 19.53 29.12 -8.77
C THR A 285 20.65 29.80 -8.00
N LEU A 286 21.49 30.53 -8.69
CA LEU A 286 22.74 31.06 -8.17
C LEU A 286 22.80 32.57 -8.33
N ASN A 287 23.38 33.25 -7.32
CA ASN A 287 23.86 34.61 -7.41
C ASN A 287 25.38 34.61 -7.19
N GLN A 288 26.10 35.30 -8.04
CA GLN A 288 27.55 35.38 -7.99
C GLN A 288 27.98 36.63 -7.23
N ILE A 289 29.03 36.47 -6.43
CA ILE A 289 29.81 37.55 -5.82
C ILE A 289 31.20 37.43 -6.42
N ASN A 290 31.71 38.50 -7.00
CA ASN A 290 33.02 38.51 -7.67
C ASN A 290 33.92 39.65 -7.17
N TYR A 291 35.23 39.40 -7.17
CA TYR A 291 36.28 40.35 -6.93
C TYR A 291 37.30 40.25 -8.07
N GLN A 292 37.56 41.36 -8.76
CA GLN A 292 38.54 41.39 -9.83
C GLN A 292 39.97 41.48 -9.27
N ILE A 293 40.89 40.67 -9.79
CA ILE A 293 42.27 40.60 -9.39
C ILE A 293 43.10 41.16 -10.54
N GLU A 294 43.87 42.22 -10.26
CA GLU A 294 44.77 42.81 -11.23
C GLU A 294 46.16 42.15 -11.21
N ASP A 295 46.60 41.71 -10.01
CA ASP A 295 47.87 41.01 -9.80
C ASP A 295 47.69 39.82 -8.87
N GLN A 296 48.53 38.80 -9.01
CA GLN A 296 48.48 37.62 -8.13
C GLN A 296 48.79 37.92 -6.65
N SER A 297 49.49 39.05 -6.40
CA SER A 297 49.70 39.53 -5.03
C SER A 297 48.42 39.95 -4.31
N ASP A 298 47.34 40.24 -5.04
CA ASP A 298 46.04 40.65 -4.49
C ASP A 298 45.18 39.49 -4.00
N LEU A 299 45.53 38.26 -4.33
CA LEU A 299 44.76 37.04 -3.97
C LEU A 299 44.40 36.96 -2.48
N PRO A 300 45.33 37.20 -1.51
CA PRO A 300 44.96 37.17 -0.10
C PRO A 300 43.94 38.23 0.31
N ALA A 301 44.06 39.43 -0.25
CA ALA A 301 43.16 40.54 0.01
C ALA A 301 41.78 40.29 -0.61
N ALA A 302 41.73 39.80 -1.86
CA ALA A 302 40.53 39.42 -2.56
C ALA A 302 39.75 38.30 -1.80
N LYS A 303 40.47 37.29 -1.34
CA LYS A 303 39.89 36.20 -0.53
C LYS A 303 39.27 36.72 0.76
N ALA A 304 39.98 37.56 1.50
CA ALA A 304 39.48 38.15 2.74
C ALA A 304 38.28 39.10 2.50
N ALA A 305 38.24 39.80 1.36
CA ALA A 305 37.12 40.64 0.97
C ALA A 305 35.87 39.78 0.66
N LEU A 306 36.02 38.72 -0.10
CA LEU A 306 34.91 37.78 -0.40
C LEU A 306 34.40 37.07 0.83
N GLU A 307 35.27 36.67 1.76
CA GLU A 307 34.85 36.04 3.02
C GLU A 307 34.06 37.02 3.91
N LYS A 308 34.44 38.29 3.94
CA LYS A 308 33.67 39.32 4.63
C LYS A 308 32.35 39.62 3.94
N ALA A 309 32.31 39.65 2.61
CA ALA A 309 31.10 39.82 1.83
C ALA A 309 30.14 38.63 2.04
N ALA A 310 30.66 37.38 2.04
CA ALA A 310 29.88 36.21 2.33
C ALA A 310 29.22 36.26 3.73
N ALA A 311 29.94 36.73 4.73
CA ALA A 311 29.39 36.87 6.08
C ALA A 311 28.34 37.98 6.22
N ALA A 312 28.33 38.97 5.32
CA ALA A 312 27.37 40.07 5.29
C ALA A 312 26.12 39.75 4.44
N ALA A 313 26.19 38.77 3.54
CA ALA A 313 25.10 38.35 2.68
C ALA A 313 23.99 37.68 3.51
N LYS A 314 22.74 38.15 3.38
CA LYS A 314 21.60 37.67 4.17
C LYS A 314 20.66 36.81 3.35
N SER A 315 20.37 37.18 2.14
CA SER A 315 19.50 36.45 1.24
C SER A 315 19.79 36.77 -0.23
N CYS A 316 19.37 35.93 -1.13
CA CYS A 316 19.54 36.17 -2.57
C CYS A 316 18.87 37.47 -3.04
N ASP A 317 17.67 37.76 -2.53
CA ASP A 317 16.89 38.94 -2.92
C ASP A 317 17.55 40.27 -2.45
N THR A 318 18.34 40.22 -1.38
CA THR A 318 18.97 41.38 -0.81
C THR A 318 20.46 41.48 -1.08
N LEU A 319 21.06 40.46 -1.75
CA LEU A 319 22.51 40.31 -1.93
C LEU A 319 23.18 41.60 -2.46
N ALA A 320 22.67 42.14 -3.56
CA ALA A 320 23.21 43.35 -4.16
C ALA A 320 23.12 44.58 -3.24
N LYS A 321 22.10 44.65 -2.39
CA LYS A 321 21.92 45.72 -1.41
C LYS A 321 22.84 45.50 -0.20
N ASP A 322 22.97 44.28 0.28
CA ASP A 322 23.78 43.93 1.45
C ASP A 322 25.28 44.20 1.17
N LEU A 323 25.71 44.03 -0.09
CA LEU A 323 27.10 44.13 -0.48
C LEU A 323 27.45 45.48 -1.15
N LYS A 324 26.51 46.43 -1.26
CA LYS A 324 26.69 47.70 -1.95
C LYS A 324 27.87 48.56 -1.42
N GLU A 325 28.18 48.44 -0.14
CA GLU A 325 29.22 49.22 0.53
C GLU A 325 30.61 48.56 0.52
N PHE A 326 30.71 47.34 -0.05
CA PHE A 326 31.97 46.61 -0.13
C PHE A 326 32.74 47.01 -1.38
N GLU A 327 33.88 47.69 -1.21
CA GLU A 327 34.75 48.12 -2.31
C GLU A 327 35.33 46.88 -3.04
N GLY A 328 35.33 46.94 -4.36
CA GLY A 328 35.85 45.87 -5.22
C GLY A 328 34.96 44.64 -5.37
N ILE A 329 33.83 44.61 -4.65
CA ILE A 329 32.86 43.51 -4.77
C ILE A 329 31.80 43.83 -5.83
N GLY A 330 31.66 42.92 -6.79
CA GLY A 330 30.55 42.89 -7.74
C GLY A 330 29.58 41.78 -7.43
N THR A 331 28.30 41.99 -7.78
CA THR A 331 27.27 40.95 -7.68
C THR A 331 26.53 40.79 -9.00
N SER A 332 26.19 39.56 -9.37
CA SER A 332 25.36 39.26 -10.54
C SER A 332 24.41 38.08 -10.28
N GLU A 333 23.20 38.20 -10.78
CA GLU A 333 22.25 37.10 -10.80
C GLU A 333 22.60 36.19 -11.97
N MET A 334 22.87 34.92 -11.69
CA MET A 334 23.16 33.89 -12.71
C MET A 334 21.90 33.18 -13.17
N GLY A 335 20.83 33.28 -12.40
CA GLY A 335 19.57 32.55 -12.65
C GLY A 335 19.68 31.06 -12.38
N GLU A 336 18.83 30.30 -13.05
CA GLU A 336 18.79 28.86 -12.94
C GLU A 336 19.77 28.20 -13.90
N ILE A 337 20.67 27.38 -13.39
CA ILE A 337 21.70 26.64 -14.14
C ILE A 337 21.58 25.18 -13.87
N ARG A 338 21.66 24.38 -14.92
CA ARG A 338 21.64 22.92 -14.82
C ARG A 338 23.00 22.39 -14.34
N ALA A 339 23.03 21.47 -13.39
CA ALA A 339 24.26 20.89 -12.87
C ALA A 339 25.17 20.32 -13.98
N GLY A 340 24.58 19.66 -14.98
CA GLY A 340 25.34 19.12 -16.12
C GLY A 340 26.04 20.14 -17.01
N ASP A 341 25.74 21.44 -16.85
CA ASP A 341 26.38 22.56 -17.57
C ASP A 341 27.54 23.15 -16.77
N LEU A 342 27.77 22.71 -15.53
CA LEU A 342 28.82 23.15 -14.62
C LEU A 342 30.02 22.23 -14.64
N THR A 343 31.21 22.75 -14.33
CA THR A 343 32.42 21.93 -14.17
C THR A 343 32.40 21.15 -12.85
N GLU A 344 33.14 20.05 -12.78
CA GLU A 344 33.21 19.20 -11.60
C GLU A 344 33.64 19.95 -10.33
N ASP A 345 34.63 20.84 -10.46
CA ASP A 345 35.13 21.70 -9.36
C ASP A 345 34.03 22.59 -8.77
N ILE A 346 33.19 23.16 -9.64
CA ILE A 346 32.07 24.02 -9.21
C ILE A 346 31.00 23.16 -8.54
N LEU A 347 30.70 21.98 -9.09
CA LEU A 347 29.74 21.06 -8.51
C LEU A 347 30.12 20.58 -7.11
N GLU A 348 31.41 20.30 -6.87
CA GLU A 348 31.92 19.93 -5.56
C GLU A 348 31.69 21.03 -4.52
N VAL A 349 31.99 22.27 -4.88
CA VAL A 349 31.75 23.44 -4.01
C VAL A 349 30.26 23.66 -3.75
N LEU A 350 29.41 23.54 -4.78
CA LEU A 350 27.96 23.70 -4.64
C LEU A 350 27.35 22.57 -3.81
N ALA A 351 27.88 21.36 -3.91
CA ALA A 351 27.42 20.23 -3.10
C ALA A 351 27.69 20.44 -1.60
N ALA A 352 28.79 21.11 -1.27
CA ALA A 352 29.18 21.47 0.10
C ALA A 352 28.46 22.69 0.67
N THR A 353 27.77 23.47 -0.18
CA THR A 353 27.12 24.73 0.20
C THR A 353 25.61 24.55 0.35
N ASN A 354 25.02 24.91 1.49
CA ASN A 354 23.59 24.85 1.70
C ASN A 354 22.82 25.97 0.95
N VAL A 355 21.52 25.73 0.75
CA VAL A 355 20.64 26.78 0.21
C VAL A 355 20.57 27.94 1.21
N GLY A 356 20.74 29.17 0.72
CA GLY A 356 20.84 30.39 1.51
C GLY A 356 22.26 30.73 1.96
N GLU A 357 23.26 29.87 1.68
CA GLU A 357 24.65 30.13 2.04
C GLU A 357 25.50 30.54 0.84
N VAL A 358 26.63 31.22 1.12
CA VAL A 358 27.63 31.58 0.14
C VAL A 358 28.78 30.57 0.17
N SER A 359 29.21 30.15 -1.01
CA SER A 359 30.31 29.20 -1.16
C SER A 359 31.68 29.77 -0.76
N THR A 360 32.63 28.89 -0.56
CA THR A 360 34.05 29.27 -0.49
C THR A 360 34.49 29.95 -1.79
N PRO A 361 35.44 30.90 -1.74
CA PRO A 361 35.97 31.57 -2.93
C PRO A 361 36.67 30.60 -3.90
N MET A 362 36.36 30.77 -5.19
CA MET A 362 36.94 29.99 -6.31
C MET A 362 37.63 30.92 -7.28
N ALA A 363 38.79 30.54 -7.82
CA ALA A 363 39.49 31.28 -8.83
C ALA A 363 38.90 31.02 -10.22
N THR A 364 38.58 32.10 -10.97
CA THR A 364 38.06 32.02 -12.33
C THR A 364 38.73 33.09 -13.20
N GLY A 365 39.70 32.68 -14.00
CA GLY A 365 40.47 33.62 -14.80
C GLY A 365 41.17 34.69 -13.94
N ASN A 366 40.84 35.98 -14.18
CA ASN A 366 41.38 37.14 -13.44
C ASN A 366 40.46 37.58 -12.28
N SER A 367 39.61 36.70 -11.79
CA SER A 367 38.65 37.00 -10.71
C SER A 367 38.63 35.91 -9.68
N LEU A 368 38.37 36.24 -8.43
CA LEU A 368 37.86 35.35 -7.42
C LEU A 368 36.35 35.49 -7.38
N ILE A 369 35.65 34.36 -7.35
CA ILE A 369 34.19 34.31 -7.24
C ILE A 369 33.75 33.46 -6.05
N SER A 370 32.66 33.85 -5.43
CA SER A 370 31.85 33.04 -4.55
C SER A 370 30.42 33.00 -5.09
N VAL A 371 29.71 31.92 -4.87
CA VAL A 371 28.29 31.80 -5.31
C VAL A 371 27.39 31.62 -4.12
N MET A 372 26.30 32.34 -4.10
CA MET A 372 25.21 32.14 -3.16
C MET A 372 24.21 31.18 -3.78
N VAL A 373 23.93 30.07 -3.10
CA VAL A 373 22.95 29.09 -3.55
C VAL A 373 21.57 29.57 -3.12
N CYS A 374 20.80 30.10 -4.06
CA CYS A 374 19.45 30.60 -3.80
C CYS A 374 18.39 29.49 -3.74
N ASP A 375 18.53 28.52 -4.62
CA ASP A 375 17.68 27.34 -4.66
C ASP A 375 18.45 26.14 -5.24
N ARG A 376 18.02 24.96 -4.83
CA ARG A 376 18.51 23.68 -5.38
C ARG A 376 17.32 22.80 -5.65
N THR A 377 16.96 22.64 -6.90
CA THR A 377 15.82 21.84 -7.35
C THR A 377 16.31 20.65 -8.14
N VAL A 378 15.83 19.45 -7.80
CA VAL A 378 16.08 18.25 -8.59
C VAL A 378 14.83 17.96 -9.40
N ARG A 379 14.95 17.90 -10.74
CA ARG A 379 13.85 17.65 -11.66
C ARG A 379 14.15 16.39 -12.48
N GLY A 380 13.15 15.59 -12.73
CA GLY A 380 13.31 14.37 -13.54
C GLY A 380 12.13 13.44 -13.43
N SER A 381 12.09 12.47 -14.33
CA SER A 381 11.05 11.43 -14.30
C SER A 381 11.22 10.58 -13.05
N GLY A 382 10.28 10.64 -12.12
CA GLY A 382 10.27 9.80 -10.91
C GLY A 382 10.52 10.56 -9.61
N ILE A 383 10.70 11.87 -9.62
CA ILE A 383 10.59 12.67 -8.39
C ILE A 383 9.10 12.92 -8.16
N PRO A 384 8.53 12.45 -7.04
CA PRO A 384 7.13 12.69 -6.75
C PRO A 384 6.90 14.18 -6.49
N SER A 385 5.72 14.66 -6.87
CA SER A 385 5.28 15.99 -6.49
C SER A 385 5.06 16.09 -4.97
N ARG A 386 4.99 17.31 -4.45
CA ARG A 386 4.68 17.57 -3.04
C ARG A 386 3.37 16.90 -2.62
N ASP A 387 2.34 17.02 -3.47
CA ASP A 387 1.02 16.43 -3.24
C ASP A 387 1.07 14.88 -3.22
N GLU A 388 1.88 14.26 -4.10
CA GLU A 388 2.06 12.81 -4.11
C GLU A 388 2.75 12.32 -2.84
N VAL A 389 3.74 13.07 -2.33
CA VAL A 389 4.40 12.76 -1.06
C VAL A 389 3.42 12.91 0.09
N GLU A 390 2.66 13.99 0.15
CA GLU A 390 1.66 14.23 1.19
C GLU A 390 0.62 13.12 1.21
N ASN A 391 0.03 12.80 0.06
CA ASN A 391 -0.97 11.72 -0.07
C ASN A 391 -0.41 10.36 0.36
N ARG A 392 0.85 10.07 0.05
CA ARG A 392 1.53 8.83 0.47
C ARG A 392 1.71 8.78 1.99
N LEU A 393 2.20 9.85 2.59
CA LEU A 393 2.39 9.95 4.04
C LEU A 393 1.07 9.86 4.79
N LEU A 394 0.03 10.54 4.30
CA LEU A 394 -1.33 10.48 4.83
C LEU A 394 -1.86 9.04 4.82
N SER A 395 -1.79 8.38 3.66
CA SER A 395 -2.24 6.98 3.51
C SER A 395 -1.49 6.03 4.45
N GLN A 396 -0.19 6.24 4.66
CA GLN A 396 0.61 5.43 5.60
C GLN A 396 0.16 5.63 7.05
N GLN A 397 -0.09 6.85 7.47
CA GLN A 397 -0.56 7.14 8.83
C GLN A 397 -1.98 6.62 9.07
N GLU A 398 -2.88 6.76 8.10
CA GLU A 398 -4.24 6.19 8.16
C GLU A 398 -4.20 4.67 8.32
N ALA A 399 -3.37 4.00 7.53
CA ALA A 399 -3.20 2.55 7.60
C ALA A 399 -2.62 2.11 8.97
N GLN A 400 -1.69 2.87 9.55
CA GLN A 400 -1.18 2.58 10.90
C GLN A 400 -2.27 2.76 11.96
N ALA A 401 -3.07 3.83 11.86
CA ALA A 401 -4.20 4.08 12.74
C ALA A 401 -5.24 2.96 12.64
N SER A 402 -5.57 2.54 11.43
CA SER A 402 -6.47 1.43 11.12
C SER A 402 -6.05 0.14 11.81
N ARG A 403 -4.81 -0.29 11.59
CA ARG A 403 -4.26 -1.51 12.23
C ARG A 403 -4.28 -1.43 13.75
N ARG A 404 -3.87 -0.29 14.32
CA ARG A 404 -3.89 -0.08 15.78
C ARG A 404 -5.32 -0.15 16.33
N HIS A 405 -6.28 0.46 15.63
CA HIS A 405 -7.68 0.44 16.03
C HIS A 405 -8.25 -0.98 16.00
N LEU A 406 -8.04 -1.74 14.92
CA LEU A 406 -8.53 -3.11 14.79
C LEU A 406 -7.89 -4.05 15.84
N ARG A 407 -6.59 -3.93 16.11
CA ARG A 407 -5.94 -4.68 17.20
C ARG A 407 -6.57 -4.37 18.56
N ASN A 408 -6.92 -3.11 18.81
CA ASN A 408 -7.59 -2.73 20.05
C ASN A 408 -9.00 -3.31 20.16
N LEU A 409 -9.75 -3.37 19.05
CA LEU A 409 -11.06 -4.01 19.00
C LEU A 409 -10.93 -5.52 19.29
N ARG A 410 -10.01 -6.21 18.64
CA ARG A 410 -9.74 -7.64 18.89
C ARG A 410 -9.41 -7.92 20.36
N ARG A 411 -8.56 -7.09 20.97
CA ARG A 411 -8.15 -7.24 22.39
C ARG A 411 -9.32 -7.08 23.36
N LYS A 412 -10.32 -6.26 22.99
CA LYS A 412 -11.50 -5.98 23.84
C LYS A 412 -12.66 -6.93 23.58
N ALA A 413 -12.64 -7.60 22.45
CA ALA A 413 -13.74 -8.47 22.02
C ALA A 413 -13.69 -9.83 22.75
N THR A 414 -14.87 -10.36 23.00
CA THR A 414 -15.05 -11.76 23.39
C THR A 414 -15.19 -12.60 22.13
N ILE A 415 -14.20 -13.45 21.86
CA ILE A 415 -14.18 -14.33 20.68
C ILE A 415 -14.16 -15.76 21.18
N VAL A 416 -15.19 -16.52 20.84
CA VAL A 416 -15.35 -17.93 21.23
C VAL A 416 -15.48 -18.77 19.97
N SER A 417 -14.43 -19.54 19.65
CA SER A 417 -14.45 -20.52 18.55
C SER A 417 -15.02 -21.87 19.03
N ARG A 418 -15.76 -22.55 18.18
CA ARG A 418 -16.36 -23.87 18.46
C ARG A 418 -15.90 -24.93 17.47
#